data_e0380eec959048ee8def3a8d825f16e7
#
_entry.id   e0380eec959048ee8def3a8d825f16e7
#
_cell.length_a   1.000
_cell.length_b   1.000
_cell.length_c   1.000
_cell.angle_alpha   90.00
_cell.angle_beta   90.00
_cell.angle_gamma   90.00
#
_symmetry.space_group_name_H-M   'P 1'
#
loop_
_entity.id
_entity.type
_entity.pdbx_description
1 polymer ?
#
loop_
_entity_poly.entity_id
_entity_poly.type
_entity_poly.pdbx_seq_one_letter_code
_entity_poly.pdbx_strand_id
1 'polypeptide(L)'
;LLSARDDIKVRAASLNANKDALTPRELAANEEQMLARVMQLWQTRLLRFTKLTVADEVENALSYYEATFLREIPKLYADLERELGQHPVHSFLRMGQWIGGDRDGNPNVNADTLRLALQSQSDIVLRHHLTEVHHLGAELSLSTLRVQMTPELKALADRSPDTNEHRSDEPYRRALTGMYARLAATLKNLSGGEAARHAVAPQNAYADADEFLADLRVLDAALVFQRCEALTTHRLRPLMRAVEVFGFHLATVDLRQSSDQHELALADLL
;
A
#
# COMPACT_ATOMS: atom_id res chain seq x y z
N LEU A 1 -14.92 12.38 -7.02
CA LEU A 1 -16.17 11.59 -7.00
C LEU A 1 -16.08 10.40 -6.05
N LEU A 2 -15.04 9.58 -6.12
CA LEU A 2 -14.82 8.44 -5.22
C LEU A 2 -14.76 8.89 -3.75
N SER A 3 -13.98 9.92 -3.43
CA SER A 3 -13.88 10.50 -2.08
C SER A 3 -15.22 10.94 -1.50
N ALA A 4 -16.08 11.60 -2.29
CA ALA A 4 -17.39 12.03 -1.83
C ALA A 4 -18.35 10.86 -1.57
N ARG A 5 -18.27 9.81 -2.42
CA ARG A 5 -19.06 8.58 -2.24
C ARG A 5 -18.64 7.81 -0.99
N ASP A 6 -17.34 7.71 -0.74
CA ASP A 6 -16.82 7.00 0.41
C ASP A 6 -17.12 7.75 1.71
N ASP A 7 -17.05 9.08 1.70
CA ASP A 7 -17.45 9.92 2.83
C ASP A 7 -18.94 9.73 3.18
N ILE A 8 -19.82 9.61 2.19
CA ILE A 8 -21.24 9.29 2.40
C ILE A 8 -21.41 7.91 3.04
N LYS A 9 -20.71 6.88 2.57
CA LYS A 9 -20.79 5.52 3.13
C LYS A 9 -20.34 5.47 4.59
N VAL A 10 -19.19 6.08 4.89
CA VAL A 10 -18.65 6.14 6.26
C VAL A 10 -19.61 6.85 7.19
N ARG A 11 -20.20 7.98 6.76
CA ARG A 11 -21.17 8.74 7.57
C ARG A 11 -22.47 8.00 7.75
N ALA A 12 -22.98 7.34 6.72
CA ALA A 12 -24.19 6.52 6.83
C ALA A 12 -23.98 5.33 7.78
N ALA A 13 -22.82 4.66 7.71
CA ALA A 13 -22.46 3.58 8.63
C ALA A 13 -22.35 4.08 10.09
N SER A 14 -21.72 5.23 10.30
CA SER A 14 -21.62 5.87 11.63
C SER A 14 -22.98 6.24 12.20
N LEU A 15 -23.89 6.76 11.39
CA LEU A 15 -25.27 7.06 11.79
C LEU A 15 -26.03 5.81 12.22
N ASN A 16 -25.90 4.71 11.45
CA ASN A 16 -26.59 3.46 11.77
C ASN A 16 -26.03 2.76 13.00
N ALA A 17 -24.69 2.79 13.19
CA ALA A 17 -24.03 2.12 14.32
C ALA A 17 -24.19 2.86 15.66
N ASN A 18 -24.30 4.18 15.64
CA ASN A 18 -24.23 5.02 16.84
C ASN A 18 -25.42 5.98 16.99
N LYS A 19 -26.56 5.66 16.40
CA LYS A 19 -27.73 6.54 16.38
C LYS A 19 -28.17 7.01 17.76
N ASP A 20 -28.05 6.14 18.77
CA ASP A 20 -28.43 6.41 20.16
C ASP A 20 -27.28 7.03 20.97
N ALA A 21 -26.05 7.09 20.44
CA ALA A 21 -24.87 7.62 21.13
C ALA A 21 -24.47 9.04 20.69
N LEU A 22 -25.03 9.53 19.57
CA LEU A 22 -24.73 10.86 19.05
C LEU A 22 -25.64 11.91 19.65
N THR A 23 -25.08 13.07 19.98
CA THR A 23 -25.87 14.23 20.40
C THR A 23 -26.71 14.77 19.24
N PRO A 24 -27.86 15.44 19.52
CA PRO A 24 -28.69 16.07 18.48
C PRO A 24 -27.90 17.01 17.55
N ARG A 25 -26.88 17.70 18.09
CA ARG A 25 -26.01 18.60 17.32
C ARG A 25 -25.10 17.82 16.36
N GLU A 26 -24.55 16.69 16.78
CA GLU A 26 -23.70 15.82 15.95
C GLU A 26 -24.53 15.15 14.84
N LEU A 27 -25.75 14.73 15.16
CA LEU A 27 -26.68 14.20 14.16
C LEU A 27 -26.99 15.23 13.08
N ALA A 28 -27.38 16.45 13.46
CA ALA A 28 -27.69 17.53 12.52
C ALA A 28 -26.47 17.89 11.64
N ALA A 29 -25.29 18.01 12.26
CA ALA A 29 -24.04 18.29 11.51
C ALA A 29 -23.69 17.17 10.52
N ASN A 30 -23.93 15.90 10.88
CA ASN A 30 -23.67 14.78 9.99
C ASN A 30 -24.69 14.72 8.83
N GLU A 31 -25.96 15.00 9.07
CA GLU A 31 -26.99 15.11 8.05
C GLU A 31 -26.71 16.24 7.05
N GLU A 32 -26.33 17.42 7.54
CA GLU A 32 -25.95 18.57 6.69
C GLU A 32 -24.75 18.23 5.79
N GLN A 33 -23.72 17.58 6.35
CA GLN A 33 -22.55 17.18 5.57
C GLN A 33 -22.90 16.08 4.56
N MET A 34 -23.75 15.11 4.91
CA MET A 34 -24.26 14.12 3.95
C MET A 34 -25.00 14.77 2.80
N LEU A 35 -25.93 15.70 3.12
CA LEU A 35 -26.66 16.44 2.12
C LEU A 35 -25.72 17.20 1.18
N ALA A 36 -24.73 17.90 1.73
CA ALA A 36 -23.74 18.61 0.93
C ALA A 36 -22.97 17.69 -0.04
N ARG A 37 -22.59 16.49 0.40
CA ARG A 37 -21.91 15.49 -0.45
C ARG A 37 -22.85 14.92 -1.53
N VAL A 38 -24.09 14.64 -1.20
CA VAL A 38 -25.10 14.19 -2.17
C VAL A 38 -25.33 15.28 -3.23
N MET A 39 -25.51 16.53 -2.81
CA MET A 39 -25.67 17.66 -3.75
C MET A 39 -24.44 17.85 -4.63
N GLN A 40 -23.22 17.71 -4.08
CA GLN A 40 -22.00 17.76 -4.84
C GLN A 40 -21.94 16.67 -5.91
N LEU A 41 -22.29 15.43 -5.56
CA LEU A 41 -22.35 14.31 -6.52
C LEU A 41 -23.44 14.56 -7.60
N TRP A 42 -24.61 15.02 -7.20
CA TRP A 42 -25.73 15.28 -8.10
C TRP A 42 -25.41 16.37 -9.12
N GLN A 43 -24.69 17.42 -8.70
CA GLN A 43 -24.32 18.54 -9.56
C GLN A 43 -23.00 18.29 -10.32
N THR A 44 -22.28 17.20 -9.99
CA THR A 44 -21.05 16.87 -10.70
C THR A 44 -21.37 16.11 -11.98
N ARG A 45 -20.81 16.60 -13.08
CA ARG A 45 -20.95 15.94 -14.37
C ARG A 45 -20.22 14.59 -14.35
N LEU A 46 -20.97 13.50 -14.47
CA LEU A 46 -20.44 12.13 -14.42
C LEU A 46 -19.77 11.70 -15.74
N LEU A 47 -20.27 12.22 -16.86
CA LEU A 47 -19.77 11.88 -18.19
C LEU A 47 -18.76 12.94 -18.67
N ARG A 48 -17.55 12.50 -18.99
CA ARG A 48 -16.57 13.32 -19.69
C ARG A 48 -16.89 13.33 -21.18
N PHE A 49 -16.71 14.49 -21.86
CA PHE A 49 -16.84 14.58 -23.32
C PHE A 49 -15.59 14.10 -24.06
N THR A 50 -14.47 13.99 -23.35
CA THR A 50 -13.22 13.51 -23.93
C THR A 50 -13.20 11.99 -23.89
N LYS A 51 -12.77 11.37 -25.01
CA LYS A 51 -12.51 9.94 -25.07
C LYS A 51 -11.45 9.59 -24.00
N LEU A 52 -11.75 8.59 -23.17
CA LEU A 52 -10.81 8.09 -22.19
C LEU A 52 -9.59 7.52 -22.91
N THR A 53 -8.41 7.85 -22.38
CA THR A 53 -7.15 7.23 -22.81
C THR A 53 -6.89 5.99 -21.96
N VAL A 54 -5.97 5.12 -22.42
CA VAL A 54 -5.56 3.95 -21.62
C VAL A 54 -4.87 4.40 -20.32
N ALA A 55 -4.19 5.55 -20.31
CA ALA A 55 -3.63 6.13 -19.09
C ALA A 55 -4.73 6.50 -18.07
N ASP A 56 -5.84 7.08 -18.51
CA ASP A 56 -6.99 7.36 -17.64
C ASP A 56 -7.61 6.06 -17.06
N GLU A 57 -7.63 4.98 -17.85
CA GLU A 57 -8.11 3.67 -17.40
C GLU A 57 -7.18 3.06 -16.34
N VAL A 58 -5.87 3.15 -16.55
CA VAL A 58 -4.86 2.74 -15.57
C VAL A 58 -5.05 3.50 -14.26
N GLU A 59 -5.11 4.83 -14.30
CA GLU A 59 -5.29 5.68 -13.11
C GLU A 59 -6.59 5.34 -12.37
N ASN A 60 -7.69 5.17 -13.12
CA ASN A 60 -8.97 4.81 -12.52
C ASN A 60 -8.93 3.44 -11.84
N ALA A 61 -8.33 2.42 -12.46
CA ALA A 61 -8.20 1.10 -11.85
C ALA A 61 -7.34 1.16 -10.58
N LEU A 62 -6.22 1.85 -10.63
CA LEU A 62 -5.30 1.99 -9.51
C LEU A 62 -5.89 2.75 -8.34
N SER A 63 -6.83 3.67 -8.58
CA SER A 63 -7.54 4.39 -7.52
C SER A 63 -8.30 3.46 -6.56
N TYR A 64 -8.76 2.29 -7.03
CA TYR A 64 -9.40 1.29 -6.17
C TYR A 64 -8.41 0.58 -5.25
N TYR A 65 -7.18 0.35 -5.73
CA TYR A 65 -6.12 -0.22 -4.90
C TYR A 65 -5.76 0.73 -3.76
N GLU A 66 -5.53 2.00 -4.07
CA GLU A 66 -5.19 3.04 -3.09
C GLU A 66 -6.33 3.28 -2.09
N ALA A 67 -7.56 3.43 -2.58
CA ALA A 67 -8.71 3.75 -1.75
C ALA A 67 -9.18 2.57 -0.88
N THR A 68 -9.00 1.32 -1.34
CA THR A 68 -9.66 0.16 -0.72
C THR A 68 -8.71 -1.02 -0.51
N PHE A 69 -8.17 -1.63 -1.58
CA PHE A 69 -7.58 -2.96 -1.48
C PHE A 69 -6.34 -3.03 -0.59
N LEU A 70 -5.46 -2.04 -0.66
CA LEU A 70 -4.24 -1.99 0.16
C LEU A 70 -4.53 -2.00 1.67
N ARG A 71 -5.68 -1.49 2.08
CA ARG A 71 -6.09 -1.43 3.49
C ARG A 71 -7.01 -2.55 3.91
N GLU A 72 -7.92 -2.96 3.04
CA GLU A 72 -8.99 -3.91 3.43
C GLU A 72 -8.56 -5.37 3.26
N ILE A 73 -7.70 -5.70 2.30
CA ILE A 73 -7.22 -7.07 2.11
C ILE A 73 -6.41 -7.57 3.32
N PRO A 74 -5.46 -6.81 3.90
CA PRO A 74 -4.79 -7.23 5.13
C PRO A 74 -5.74 -7.49 6.31
N LYS A 75 -6.83 -6.72 6.43
CA LYS A 75 -7.85 -6.93 7.48
C LYS A 75 -8.63 -8.22 7.25
N LEU A 76 -8.98 -8.52 5.99
CA LEU A 76 -9.66 -9.75 5.62
C LEU A 76 -8.83 -10.99 6.05
N TYR A 77 -7.51 -10.96 5.85
CA TYR A 77 -6.62 -12.02 6.33
C TYR A 77 -6.59 -12.11 7.86
N ALA A 78 -6.50 -10.97 8.54
CA ALA A 78 -6.51 -10.94 10.01
C ALA A 78 -7.83 -11.47 10.59
N ASP A 79 -8.96 -11.16 9.95
CA ASP A 79 -10.28 -11.70 10.36
C ASP A 79 -10.35 -13.20 10.13
N LEU A 80 -9.88 -13.69 8.98
CA LEU A 80 -9.83 -15.12 8.67
C LEU A 80 -8.93 -15.90 9.64
N GLU A 81 -7.74 -15.39 9.96
CA GLU A 81 -6.84 -15.98 10.96
C GLU A 81 -7.47 -16.05 12.34
N ARG A 82 -8.25 -15.02 12.72
CA ARG A 82 -8.98 -15.02 14.00
C ARG A 82 -10.08 -16.07 14.03
N GLU A 83 -10.84 -16.22 12.95
CA GLU A 83 -11.90 -17.24 12.85
C GLU A 83 -11.34 -18.67 12.81
N LEU A 84 -10.17 -18.86 12.23
CA LEU A 84 -9.46 -20.13 12.20
C LEU A 84 -8.66 -20.45 13.49
N GLY A 85 -8.92 -19.73 14.60
CA GLY A 85 -8.24 -19.97 15.87
C GLY A 85 -6.78 -19.51 15.87
N GLN A 86 -6.49 -18.43 15.19
CA GLN A 86 -5.15 -17.83 15.05
C GLN A 86 -4.11 -18.71 14.34
N HIS A 87 -4.57 -19.62 13.50
CA HIS A 87 -3.67 -20.31 12.59
C HIS A 87 -3.21 -19.36 11.48
N PRO A 88 -1.89 -19.32 11.17
CA PRO A 88 -1.38 -18.48 10.09
C PRO A 88 -1.96 -18.92 8.74
N VAL A 89 -2.50 -17.95 8.00
CA VAL A 89 -3.04 -18.18 6.66
C VAL A 89 -2.00 -17.74 5.64
N HIS A 90 -1.58 -18.68 4.78
CA HIS A 90 -0.69 -18.34 3.67
C HIS A 90 -1.36 -17.39 2.68
N SER A 91 -0.58 -16.53 2.04
CA SER A 91 -1.11 -15.64 1.00
C SER A 91 -1.67 -16.47 -0.16
N PHE A 92 -2.99 -16.40 -0.37
CA PHE A 92 -3.71 -17.12 -1.44
C PHE A 92 -4.30 -16.17 -2.47
N LEU A 93 -4.48 -14.88 -2.12
CA LEU A 93 -5.05 -13.88 -3.02
C LEU A 93 -3.95 -13.30 -3.89
N ARG A 94 -4.14 -13.40 -5.20
CA ARG A 94 -3.29 -12.75 -6.20
C ARG A 94 -4.16 -11.86 -7.08
N MET A 95 -3.80 -10.58 -7.14
CA MET A 95 -4.50 -9.62 -7.99
C MET A 95 -3.95 -9.71 -9.41
N GLY A 96 -4.85 -9.63 -10.40
CA GLY A 96 -4.52 -9.60 -11.82
C GLY A 96 -5.44 -8.63 -12.55
N GLN A 97 -4.94 -8.07 -13.64
CA GLN A 97 -5.68 -7.18 -14.53
C GLN A 97 -5.08 -7.21 -15.93
N TRP A 98 -5.77 -6.64 -16.91
CA TRP A 98 -5.30 -6.52 -18.29
C TRP A 98 -5.15 -5.06 -18.77
N ILE A 99 -5.46 -4.08 -17.90
CA ILE A 99 -5.42 -2.66 -18.26
C ILE A 99 -3.96 -2.25 -18.51
N GLY A 100 -3.69 -1.73 -19.71
CA GLY A 100 -2.34 -1.45 -20.19
C GLY A 100 -1.63 -2.62 -20.87
N GLY A 101 -2.19 -3.83 -20.83
CA GLY A 101 -1.69 -5.05 -21.49
C GLY A 101 -2.59 -5.61 -22.59
N ASP A 102 -3.83 -5.13 -22.70
CA ASP A 102 -4.81 -5.61 -23.66
C ASP A 102 -4.66 -4.90 -25.02
N ARG A 103 -3.97 -5.57 -25.93
CA ARG A 103 -3.73 -5.04 -27.29
C ARG A 103 -4.82 -5.38 -28.28
N ASP A 104 -5.74 -6.29 -27.93
CA ASP A 104 -6.73 -6.88 -28.82
C ASP A 104 -7.48 -5.83 -29.67
N GLY A 105 -6.94 -5.55 -30.86
CA GLY A 105 -7.44 -4.54 -31.77
C GLY A 105 -7.20 -3.07 -31.36
N ASN A 106 -6.54 -2.79 -30.24
CA ASN A 106 -6.26 -1.44 -29.76
C ASN A 106 -4.82 -1.00 -30.06
N PRO A 107 -4.58 -0.17 -31.10
CA PRO A 107 -3.23 0.28 -31.46
C PRO A 107 -2.58 1.21 -30.42
N ASN A 108 -3.35 1.73 -29.46
CA ASN A 108 -2.85 2.61 -28.40
C ASN A 108 -2.24 1.84 -27.23
N VAL A 109 -2.39 0.51 -27.19
CA VAL A 109 -1.74 -0.34 -26.19
C VAL A 109 -0.45 -0.89 -26.78
N ASN A 110 0.67 -0.34 -26.32
CA ASN A 110 2.01 -0.66 -26.77
C ASN A 110 2.97 -0.86 -25.59
N ALA A 111 4.26 -1.01 -25.84
CA ALA A 111 5.27 -1.19 -24.80
C ALA A 111 5.34 -0.02 -23.81
N ASP A 112 5.13 1.22 -24.28
CA ASP A 112 5.17 2.40 -23.41
C ASP A 112 3.94 2.45 -22.50
N THR A 113 2.77 2.05 -23.00
CA THR A 113 1.54 1.93 -22.20
C THR A 113 1.71 0.87 -21.10
N LEU A 114 2.29 -0.29 -21.45
CA LEU A 114 2.57 -1.32 -20.46
C LEU A 114 3.58 -0.83 -19.41
N ARG A 115 4.65 -0.16 -19.84
CA ARG A 115 5.63 0.44 -18.92
C ARG A 115 4.97 1.43 -17.98
N LEU A 116 4.12 2.32 -18.50
CA LEU A 116 3.36 3.26 -17.69
C LEU A 116 2.48 2.54 -16.64
N ALA A 117 1.76 1.49 -17.04
CA ALA A 117 0.91 0.71 -16.14
C ALA A 117 1.73 0.08 -15.00
N LEU A 118 2.86 -0.55 -15.32
CA LEU A 118 3.74 -1.19 -14.32
C LEU A 118 4.39 -0.17 -13.40
N GLN A 119 4.88 0.95 -13.92
CA GLN A 119 5.46 2.03 -13.12
C GLN A 119 4.45 2.66 -12.18
N SER A 120 3.22 2.91 -12.66
CA SER A 120 2.15 3.47 -11.84
C SER A 120 1.72 2.53 -10.71
N GLN A 121 1.67 1.22 -10.96
CA GLN A 121 1.41 0.22 -9.93
C GLN A 121 2.50 0.22 -8.85
N SER A 122 3.77 0.21 -9.26
CA SER A 122 4.90 0.27 -8.33
C SER A 122 4.92 1.56 -7.52
N ASP A 123 4.59 2.70 -8.14
CA ASP A 123 4.52 3.99 -7.46
C ASP A 123 3.50 3.97 -6.32
N ILE A 124 2.30 3.49 -6.58
CA ILE A 124 1.21 3.45 -5.58
C ILE A 124 1.56 2.53 -4.41
N VAL A 125 1.99 1.29 -4.67
CA VAL A 125 2.27 0.35 -3.59
C VAL A 125 3.47 0.77 -2.76
N LEU A 126 4.52 1.30 -3.38
CA LEU A 126 5.70 1.76 -2.65
C LEU A 126 5.42 3.01 -1.82
N ARG A 127 4.57 3.93 -2.31
CA ARG A 127 4.10 5.07 -1.50
C ARG A 127 3.26 4.63 -0.31
N HIS A 128 2.43 3.60 -0.47
CA HIS A 128 1.72 2.99 0.64
C HIS A 128 2.71 2.42 1.67
N HIS A 129 3.68 1.61 1.25
CA HIS A 129 4.69 1.03 2.14
C HIS A 129 5.52 2.12 2.84
N LEU A 130 5.95 3.16 2.13
CA LEU A 130 6.66 4.31 2.71
C LEU A 130 5.83 5.01 3.78
N THR A 131 4.54 5.19 3.53
CA THR A 131 3.62 5.83 4.48
C THR A 131 3.48 4.99 5.75
N GLU A 132 3.29 3.68 5.61
CA GLU A 132 3.15 2.77 6.74
C GLU A 132 4.45 2.66 7.55
N VAL A 133 5.62 2.56 6.89
CA VAL A 133 6.93 2.57 7.57
C VAL A 133 7.17 3.87 8.33
N HIS A 134 6.76 5.01 7.76
CA HIS A 134 6.86 6.29 8.45
C HIS A 134 6.01 6.34 9.72
N HIS A 135 4.77 5.86 9.65
CA HIS A 135 3.89 5.79 10.82
C HIS A 135 4.43 4.83 11.87
N LEU A 136 4.94 3.65 11.46
CA LEU A 136 5.62 2.73 12.37
C LEU A 136 6.81 3.39 13.09
N GLY A 137 7.59 4.23 12.37
CA GLY A 137 8.69 4.99 12.95
C GLY A 137 8.25 5.98 14.03
N ALA A 138 7.03 6.50 13.94
CA ALA A 138 6.46 7.35 14.99
C ALA A 138 5.90 6.54 16.17
N GLU A 139 5.32 5.36 15.89
CA GLU A 139 4.70 4.49 16.91
C GLU A 139 5.73 3.70 17.71
N LEU A 140 6.83 3.24 17.07
CA LEU A 140 7.85 2.38 17.68
C LEU A 140 9.10 3.17 18.16
N SER A 141 8.89 4.31 18.80
CA SER A 141 9.93 5.09 19.46
C SER A 141 10.28 4.46 20.82
N LEU A 142 10.80 3.22 20.77
CA LEU A 142 11.10 2.41 21.94
C LEU A 142 12.60 2.52 22.30
N SER A 143 12.88 2.96 23.55
CA SER A 143 14.24 3.19 24.03
C SER A 143 14.89 1.90 24.59
N THR A 144 16.16 1.69 24.28
CA THR A 144 16.99 0.60 24.84
C THR A 144 17.09 0.64 26.36
N LEU A 145 16.75 1.75 26.99
CA LEU A 145 16.66 1.84 28.46
C LEU A 145 15.46 1.04 29.03
N ARG A 146 14.50 0.68 28.19
CA ARG A 146 13.25 0.02 28.58
C ARG A 146 13.03 -1.33 27.91
N VAL A 147 13.65 -1.55 26.75
CA VAL A 147 13.45 -2.74 25.93
C VAL A 147 14.77 -3.50 25.75
N GLN A 148 14.69 -4.83 25.74
CA GLN A 148 15.83 -5.68 25.38
C GLN A 148 15.98 -5.71 23.86
N MET A 149 17.18 -5.48 23.39
CA MET A 149 17.50 -5.48 21.96
C MET A 149 17.96 -6.89 21.55
N THR A 150 17.25 -7.48 20.56
CA THR A 150 17.73 -8.72 19.94
C THR A 150 18.93 -8.45 19.04
N PRO A 151 19.82 -9.43 18.82
CA PRO A 151 20.98 -9.26 17.93
C PRO A 151 20.57 -8.87 16.50
N GLU A 152 19.48 -9.42 16.00
CA GLU A 152 18.94 -9.16 14.65
C GLU A 152 18.44 -7.72 14.53
N LEU A 153 17.68 -7.23 15.53
CA LEU A 153 17.22 -5.84 15.57
C LEU A 153 18.42 -4.88 15.66
N LYS A 154 19.43 -5.23 16.48
CA LYS A 154 20.66 -4.44 16.56
C LYS A 154 21.35 -4.35 15.21
N ALA A 155 21.54 -5.48 14.54
CA ALA A 155 22.17 -5.52 13.22
C ALA A 155 21.38 -4.70 12.18
N LEU A 156 20.05 -4.74 12.23
CA LEU A 156 19.18 -3.96 11.35
C LEU A 156 19.31 -2.45 11.63
N ALA A 157 19.29 -2.06 12.91
CA ALA A 157 19.45 -0.67 13.32
C ALA A 157 20.84 -0.11 12.98
N ASP A 158 21.89 -0.92 13.11
CA ASP A 158 23.27 -0.52 12.82
C ASP A 158 23.55 -0.35 11.31
N ARG A 159 22.78 -1.02 10.46
CA ARG A 159 22.78 -0.79 8.99
C ARG A 159 22.11 0.53 8.58
N SER A 160 21.35 1.14 9.48
CA SER A 160 20.66 2.39 9.21
C SER A 160 21.64 3.55 9.05
N PRO A 161 21.47 4.38 8.01
CA PRO A 161 22.26 5.60 7.83
C PRO A 161 21.82 6.75 8.74
N ASP A 162 20.90 6.52 9.67
CA ASP A 162 20.42 7.53 10.63
C ASP A 162 21.50 7.82 11.69
N THR A 163 22.09 9.00 11.61
CA THR A 163 23.10 9.50 12.53
C THR A 163 22.57 10.47 13.58
N ASN A 164 21.25 10.57 13.71
CA ASN A 164 20.64 11.50 14.67
C ASN A 164 20.89 11.03 16.11
N GLU A 165 21.63 11.82 16.88
CA GLU A 165 21.99 11.52 18.28
C GLU A 165 20.76 11.31 19.18
N HIS A 166 19.66 12.03 18.93
CA HIS A 166 18.41 11.86 19.68
C HIS A 166 17.70 10.52 19.45
N ARG A 167 18.18 9.73 18.49
CA ARG A 167 17.65 8.38 18.18
C ARG A 167 18.66 7.28 18.45
N SER A 168 19.78 7.62 19.10
CA SER A 168 20.86 6.66 19.38
C SER A 168 20.37 5.46 20.21
N ASP A 169 19.41 5.67 21.07
CA ASP A 169 18.81 4.66 21.94
C ASP A 169 17.45 4.12 21.42
N GLU A 170 17.01 4.50 20.19
CA GLU A 170 15.76 4.07 19.58
C GLU A 170 15.98 3.08 18.41
N PRO A 171 16.30 1.80 18.65
CA PRO A 171 16.72 0.86 17.61
C PRO A 171 15.66 0.60 16.56
N TYR A 172 14.37 0.49 16.94
CA TYR A 172 13.27 0.31 16.02
C TYR A 172 13.14 1.49 15.04
N ARG A 173 13.22 2.71 15.58
CA ARG A 173 13.10 3.92 14.78
C ARG A 173 14.27 4.11 13.83
N ARG A 174 15.50 3.77 14.29
CA ARG A 174 16.68 3.75 13.43
C ARG A 174 16.54 2.73 12.30
N ALA A 175 16.12 1.50 12.61
CA ALA A 175 15.86 0.47 11.62
C ALA A 175 14.84 0.94 10.58
N LEU A 176 13.68 1.47 11.02
CA LEU A 176 12.63 1.99 10.16
C LEU A 176 13.07 3.18 9.30
N THR A 177 13.96 4.05 9.82
CA THR A 177 14.59 5.11 9.01
C THR A 177 15.44 4.53 7.88
N GLY A 178 16.21 3.47 8.16
CA GLY A 178 16.98 2.75 7.16
C GLY A 178 16.08 2.07 6.10
N MET A 179 15.03 1.39 6.55
CA MET A 179 14.04 0.77 5.66
C MET A 179 13.35 1.81 4.76
N TYR A 180 13.00 2.97 5.32
CA TYR A 180 12.42 4.08 4.55
C TYR A 180 13.36 4.56 3.45
N ALA A 181 14.66 4.75 3.76
CA ALA A 181 15.66 5.17 2.78
C ALA A 181 15.82 4.14 1.65
N ARG A 182 15.77 2.84 1.96
CA ARG A 182 15.82 1.75 1.00
C ARG A 182 14.57 1.72 0.10
N LEU A 183 13.38 1.84 0.68
CA LEU A 183 12.11 1.92 -0.07
C LEU A 183 12.07 3.16 -0.98
N ALA A 184 12.59 4.30 -0.51
CA ALA A 184 12.66 5.52 -1.32
C ALA A 184 13.58 5.33 -2.55
N ALA A 185 14.70 4.61 -2.38
CA ALA A 185 15.57 4.24 -3.50
C ALA A 185 14.89 3.24 -4.45
N THR A 186 14.14 2.28 -3.91
CA THR A 186 13.35 1.32 -4.71
C THR A 186 12.27 2.03 -5.53
N LEU A 187 11.54 2.98 -4.92
CA LEU A 187 10.56 3.81 -5.61
C LEU A 187 11.19 4.55 -6.80
N LYS A 188 12.34 5.19 -6.56
CA LYS A 188 13.05 5.90 -7.62
C LYS A 188 13.48 4.98 -8.77
N ASN A 189 13.95 3.77 -8.45
CA ASN A 189 14.40 2.81 -9.46
C ASN A 189 13.24 2.23 -10.29
N LEU A 190 12.09 1.92 -9.66
CA LEU A 190 10.99 1.25 -10.33
C LEU A 190 10.03 2.20 -11.05
N SER A 191 9.76 3.37 -10.47
CA SER A 191 8.77 4.32 -11.03
C SER A 191 9.36 5.66 -11.44
N GLY A 192 10.60 5.98 -11.03
CA GLY A 192 11.17 7.33 -11.16
C GLY A 192 10.60 8.31 -10.12
N GLY A 193 9.71 7.85 -9.22
CA GLY A 193 9.07 8.67 -8.21
C GLY A 193 10.02 9.11 -7.10
N GLU A 194 9.65 10.17 -6.40
CA GLU A 194 10.36 10.66 -5.21
C GLU A 194 9.51 10.45 -3.96
N ALA A 195 10.16 10.02 -2.87
CA ALA A 195 9.50 9.90 -1.57
C ALA A 195 9.22 11.27 -0.96
N ALA A 196 8.07 11.40 -0.28
CA ALA A 196 7.61 12.67 0.27
C ALA A 196 8.50 13.22 1.41
N ARG A 197 9.35 12.39 2.02
CA ARG A 197 10.18 12.74 3.18
C ARG A 197 11.60 12.27 2.98
N HIS A 198 12.56 13.07 3.44
CA HIS A 198 13.99 12.82 3.25
C HIS A 198 14.74 13.03 4.57
N ALA A 199 14.37 12.27 5.61
CA ALA A 199 15.14 12.26 6.86
C ALA A 199 16.58 11.75 6.62
N VAL A 200 16.71 10.84 5.66
CA VAL A 200 17.98 10.27 5.17
C VAL A 200 17.86 10.13 3.65
N ALA A 201 18.94 10.36 2.92
CA ALA A 201 18.96 10.23 1.46
C ALA A 201 18.61 8.79 1.02
N PRO A 202 17.83 8.63 -0.07
CA PRO A 202 17.53 7.33 -0.64
C PRO A 202 18.80 6.57 -1.00
N GLN A 203 18.93 5.32 -0.54
CA GLN A 203 20.11 4.48 -0.80
C GLN A 203 19.79 3.00 -0.64
N ASN A 204 20.63 2.14 -1.22
CA ASN A 204 20.56 0.68 -1.07
C ASN A 204 19.15 0.12 -1.31
N ALA A 205 18.60 0.36 -2.48
CA ALA A 205 17.28 -0.13 -2.88
C ALA A 205 17.12 -1.61 -2.54
N TYR A 206 15.92 -2.01 -2.15
CA TYR A 206 15.56 -3.42 -2.00
C TYR A 206 15.62 -4.12 -3.35
N ALA A 207 16.19 -5.33 -3.38
CA ALA A 207 16.22 -6.15 -4.57
C ALA A 207 14.81 -6.63 -4.96
N ASP A 208 14.03 -7.00 -3.96
CA ASP A 208 12.65 -7.48 -4.09
C ASP A 208 11.83 -7.21 -2.81
N ALA A 209 10.56 -7.59 -2.86
CA ALA A 209 9.64 -7.44 -1.73
C ALA A 209 9.95 -8.41 -0.58
N ASP A 210 10.55 -9.56 -0.87
CA ASP A 210 10.88 -10.56 0.15
C ASP A 210 12.00 -10.06 1.07
N GLU A 211 12.97 -9.32 0.52
CA GLU A 211 14.02 -8.68 1.33
C GLU A 211 13.42 -7.63 2.27
N PHE A 212 12.47 -6.83 1.79
CA PHE A 212 11.77 -5.87 2.64
C PHE A 212 10.93 -6.58 3.73
N LEU A 213 10.23 -7.64 3.35
CA LEU A 213 9.45 -8.45 4.29
C LEU A 213 10.34 -9.11 5.36
N ALA A 214 11.55 -9.53 5.00
CA ALA A 214 12.52 -10.07 5.95
C ALA A 214 12.92 -9.03 7.02
N ASP A 215 13.17 -7.78 6.62
CA ASP A 215 13.45 -6.70 7.56
C ASP A 215 12.24 -6.41 8.49
N LEU A 216 11.00 -6.43 7.98
CA LEU A 216 9.79 -6.29 8.81
C LEU A 216 9.63 -7.44 9.81
N ARG A 217 9.94 -8.67 9.40
CA ARG A 217 9.92 -9.85 10.29
C ARG A 217 10.90 -9.75 11.46
N VAL A 218 12.04 -9.09 11.28
CA VAL A 218 12.96 -8.81 12.38
C VAL A 218 12.29 -7.92 13.43
N LEU A 219 11.53 -6.90 13.01
CA LEU A 219 10.80 -6.03 13.95
C LEU A 219 9.71 -6.80 14.69
N ASP A 220 8.91 -7.61 13.98
CA ASP A 220 7.83 -8.42 14.58
C ASP A 220 8.42 -9.40 15.60
N ALA A 221 9.46 -10.15 15.24
CA ALA A 221 10.12 -11.10 16.12
C ALA A 221 10.71 -10.44 17.38
N ALA A 222 11.32 -9.25 17.25
CA ALA A 222 11.85 -8.50 18.38
C ALA A 222 10.73 -8.01 19.31
N LEU A 223 9.59 -7.56 18.79
CA LEU A 223 8.44 -7.16 19.60
C LEU A 223 7.78 -8.35 20.31
N VAL A 224 7.66 -9.50 19.63
CA VAL A 224 7.17 -10.75 20.22
C VAL A 224 8.08 -11.23 21.34
N PHE A 225 9.40 -11.21 21.13
CA PHE A 225 10.39 -11.56 22.16
C PHE A 225 10.23 -10.73 23.44
N GLN A 226 9.83 -9.47 23.30
CA GLN A 226 9.60 -8.54 24.41
C GLN A 226 8.19 -8.65 25.02
N ARG A 227 7.35 -9.58 24.53
CA ARG A 227 5.93 -9.71 24.89
C ARG A 227 5.11 -8.43 24.59
N CYS A 228 5.45 -7.76 23.51
CA CYS A 228 4.81 -6.54 23.03
C CYS A 228 4.00 -6.79 21.74
N GLU A 229 3.40 -7.98 21.60
CA GLU A 229 2.62 -8.39 20.41
C GLU A 229 1.49 -7.40 20.10
N ALA A 230 0.93 -6.74 21.10
CA ALA A 230 -0.10 -5.73 20.92
C ALA A 230 0.36 -4.57 19.99
N LEU A 231 1.66 -4.27 19.95
CA LEU A 231 2.22 -3.24 19.06
C LEU A 231 2.34 -3.69 17.61
N THR A 232 2.23 -5.01 17.34
CA THR A 232 2.38 -5.53 15.98
C THR A 232 1.08 -5.56 15.20
N THR A 233 -0.07 -5.65 15.91
CA THR A 233 -1.37 -6.00 15.33
C THR A 233 -2.01 -4.90 14.49
N HIS A 234 -1.77 -3.63 14.84
CA HIS A 234 -2.50 -2.52 14.21
C HIS A 234 -1.86 -2.00 12.91
N ARG A 235 -0.54 -2.16 12.75
CA ARG A 235 0.18 -1.64 11.58
C ARG A 235 1.23 -2.57 11.03
N LEU A 236 2.12 -3.13 11.86
CA LEU A 236 3.25 -3.94 11.40
C LEU A 236 2.79 -5.19 10.66
N ARG A 237 1.94 -6.02 11.27
CA ARG A 237 1.41 -7.24 10.63
C ARG A 237 0.50 -6.95 9.43
N PRO A 238 -0.41 -5.97 9.47
CA PRO A 238 -1.10 -5.51 8.26
C PRO A 238 -0.16 -5.08 7.14
N LEU A 239 0.93 -4.34 7.43
CA LEU A 239 1.92 -3.99 6.41
C LEU A 239 2.63 -5.24 5.87
N MET A 240 3.09 -6.15 6.74
CA MET A 240 3.69 -7.42 6.31
C MET A 240 2.75 -8.19 5.38
N ARG A 241 1.47 -8.27 5.71
CA ARG A 241 0.45 -8.91 4.86
C ARG A 241 0.26 -8.18 3.53
N ALA A 242 0.27 -6.85 3.53
CA ALA A 242 0.21 -6.06 2.30
C ALA A 242 1.42 -6.34 1.39
N VAL A 243 2.63 -6.47 1.96
CA VAL A 243 3.84 -6.84 1.21
C VAL A 243 3.73 -8.26 0.63
N GLU A 244 3.21 -9.23 1.39
CA GLU A 244 3.01 -10.62 0.91
C GLU A 244 1.99 -10.72 -0.23
N VAL A 245 0.96 -9.88 -0.24
CA VAL A 245 -0.09 -9.91 -1.27
C VAL A 245 0.27 -9.08 -2.49
N PHE A 246 0.79 -7.87 -2.28
CA PHE A 246 0.96 -6.87 -3.34
C PHE A 246 2.41 -6.69 -3.80
N GLY A 247 3.39 -7.14 -3.02
CA GLY A 247 4.81 -6.96 -3.33
C GLY A 247 5.18 -5.49 -3.59
N PHE A 248 5.93 -5.27 -4.67
CA PHE A 248 6.25 -3.95 -5.22
C PHE A 248 5.55 -3.68 -6.57
N HIS A 249 4.58 -4.53 -6.95
CA HIS A 249 3.96 -4.50 -8.27
C HIS A 249 2.41 -4.46 -8.26
N LEU A 250 1.76 -4.47 -7.09
CA LEU A 250 0.30 -4.50 -6.87
C LEU A 250 -0.41 -5.70 -7.48
N ALA A 251 -0.36 -5.85 -8.80
CA ALA A 251 -1.08 -6.85 -9.57
C ALA A 251 -0.29 -7.26 -10.81
N THR A 252 -0.50 -8.50 -11.25
CA THR A 252 0.01 -8.93 -12.56
C THR A 252 -0.78 -8.27 -13.68
N VAL A 253 -0.11 -7.99 -14.81
CA VAL A 253 -0.75 -7.47 -16.01
C VAL A 253 -0.76 -8.56 -17.07
N ASP A 254 -1.94 -9.02 -17.46
CA ASP A 254 -2.10 -9.99 -18.53
C ASP A 254 -1.89 -9.30 -19.89
N LEU A 255 -1.02 -9.88 -20.69
CA LEU A 255 -0.82 -9.46 -22.07
C LEU A 255 -1.81 -10.20 -22.96
N ARG A 256 -2.72 -9.46 -23.59
CA ARG A 256 -3.73 -10.01 -24.50
C ARG A 256 -3.50 -9.49 -25.90
N GLN A 257 -3.63 -10.39 -26.86
CA GLN A 257 -3.48 -10.08 -28.30
C GLN A 257 -4.30 -11.09 -29.11
N SER A 258 -4.67 -10.71 -30.35
CA SER A 258 -5.31 -11.63 -31.28
C SER A 258 -4.38 -12.81 -31.64
N SER A 259 -4.97 -13.97 -31.91
CA SER A 259 -4.22 -15.21 -32.19
C SER A 259 -3.30 -15.06 -33.42
N ASP A 260 -3.75 -14.34 -34.44
CA ASP A 260 -2.98 -14.09 -35.66
C ASP A 260 -1.64 -13.39 -35.38
N GLN A 261 -1.62 -12.46 -34.41
CA GLN A 261 -0.39 -11.75 -34.02
C GLN A 261 0.56 -12.67 -33.23
N HIS A 262 0.01 -13.59 -32.44
CA HIS A 262 0.82 -14.62 -31.78
C HIS A 262 1.47 -15.57 -32.80
N GLU A 263 0.70 -15.97 -33.81
CA GLU A 263 1.21 -16.83 -34.89
C GLU A 263 2.34 -16.13 -35.68
N LEU A 264 2.15 -14.86 -36.05
CA LEU A 264 3.20 -14.06 -36.73
C LEU A 264 4.46 -13.93 -35.85
N ALA A 265 4.32 -13.61 -34.58
CA ALA A 265 5.46 -13.48 -33.67
C ALA A 265 6.21 -14.80 -33.48
N LEU A 266 5.52 -15.94 -33.45
CA LEU A 266 6.16 -17.25 -33.42
C LEU A 266 6.86 -17.60 -34.73
N ALA A 267 6.27 -17.24 -35.87
CA ALA A 267 6.90 -17.45 -37.17
C ALA A 267 8.18 -16.62 -37.36
N ASP A 268 8.25 -15.43 -36.75
CA ASP A 268 9.47 -14.59 -36.80
C ASP A 268 10.58 -15.10 -35.87
N LEU A 269 10.23 -15.91 -34.85
CA LEU A 269 11.19 -16.46 -33.87
C LEU A 269 11.77 -17.82 -34.28
N LEU A 270 11.10 -18.53 -35.19
CA LEU A 270 11.48 -19.88 -35.68
C LEU A 270 12.16 -19.83 -37.03
#